data_9601a9f0219fc9a4649035b23ab7950a
#
_entry.id   9601a9f0219fc9a4649035b23ab7950a
#
_cell.length_a   1.000
_cell.length_b   1.000
_cell.length_c   1.000
_cell.angle_alpha   90.00
_cell.angle_beta   90.00
_cell.angle_gamma   90.00
#
_symmetry.space_group_name_H-M   'P 1'
#
loop_
_entity.id
_entity.type
_entity.pdbx_description
1 polymer ?
#
loop_
_entity_poly.entity_id
_entity_poly.type
_entity_poly.pdbx_seq_one_letter_code
_entity_poly.pdbx_strand_id
1 'polypeptide(L)'
;TRKESSAASDVYKRQVDMGIYATDQLTMGMTIGENIDEVTKNFMFLDANLPEDIVKLSDYNRLAKLYGREQYELGDGEYLVLCNIDDVKLQRDKMLKKGEKIRLDGVSYSPRYEECQDGFLMMMTNRINPGIYILPDHAVKEAWRTGGFLAANYAVQDKKGVEETDIKINAVRRESGIYSNTRTDIVSASMGLSTIITFVAIYLGIIFLISGAAILALKELSESSDNRERYDVLRKIGADESMINRSLFKQIGIFFLMPLSLAVVHSVFGLQFVRKR
;
A
#
# COMPACT_ATOMS: atom_id res chain seq x y z
N THR A 1 22.29 10.43 -39.83
CA THR A 1 21.80 11.58 -39.04
C THR A 1 20.32 11.47 -38.65
N ARG A 2 19.45 10.97 -39.54
CA ARG A 2 18.00 10.81 -39.26
C ARG A 2 17.68 9.69 -38.27
N LYS A 3 18.47 8.58 -38.24
CA LYS A 3 18.33 7.47 -37.31
C LYS A 3 18.78 7.80 -35.88
N GLU A 4 19.83 8.59 -35.76
CA GLU A 4 20.34 9.03 -34.43
C GLU A 4 19.40 10.04 -33.76
N SER A 5 18.77 10.92 -34.54
CA SER A 5 17.77 11.87 -34.04
C SER A 5 16.50 11.17 -33.55
N SER A 6 16.06 10.08 -34.21
CA SER A 6 14.89 9.33 -33.76
C SER A 6 15.17 8.50 -32.50
N ALA A 7 16.36 7.90 -32.40
CA ALA A 7 16.78 7.14 -31.21
C ALA A 7 16.95 8.06 -29.98
N ALA A 8 17.56 9.24 -30.15
CA ALA A 8 17.65 10.23 -29.09
C ALA A 8 16.27 10.74 -28.66
N SER A 9 15.37 11.00 -29.61
CA SER A 9 13.97 11.37 -29.32
C SER A 9 13.21 10.27 -28.56
N ASP A 10 13.44 9.01 -28.89
CA ASP A 10 12.78 7.88 -28.21
C ASP A 10 13.33 7.63 -26.80
N VAL A 11 14.63 7.87 -26.58
CA VAL A 11 15.23 7.85 -25.23
C VAL A 11 14.64 8.98 -24.39
N TYR A 12 14.52 10.18 -24.94
CA TYR A 12 13.95 11.34 -24.24
C TYR A 12 12.47 11.16 -23.84
N LYS A 13 11.70 10.38 -24.62
CA LYS A 13 10.30 10.06 -24.29
C LYS A 13 10.12 9.02 -23.19
N ARG A 14 11.21 8.38 -22.75
CA ARG A 14 11.21 7.33 -21.73
C ARG A 14 11.80 7.76 -20.40
N GLN A 15 12.10 9.03 -20.25
CA GLN A 15 12.63 9.58 -19.01
C GLN A 15 11.96 10.91 -18.67
N VAL A 16 11.87 11.20 -17.40
CA VAL A 16 11.37 12.45 -16.83
C VAL A 16 12.35 12.90 -15.77
N ASP A 17 12.96 14.06 -16.01
CA ASP A 17 13.69 14.81 -15.00
C ASP A 17 12.75 15.84 -14.40
N MET A 18 12.62 15.87 -13.07
CA MET A 18 11.73 16.77 -12.38
C MET A 18 12.30 17.32 -11.10
N GLY A 19 11.88 18.55 -10.74
CA GLY A 19 12.18 19.19 -9.49
C GLY A 19 11.16 18.87 -8.40
N ILE A 20 11.63 18.88 -7.16
CA ILE A 20 10.80 18.94 -5.96
C ILE A 20 11.11 20.29 -5.32
N TYR A 21 10.05 20.98 -4.92
CA TYR A 21 10.11 22.34 -4.41
C TYR A 21 9.44 22.39 -3.04
N ALA A 22 9.85 23.31 -2.18
CA ALA A 22 9.22 23.58 -0.91
C ALA A 22 9.43 25.05 -0.50
N THR A 23 8.54 25.58 0.31
CA THR A 23 8.64 26.96 0.81
C THR A 23 7.98 27.06 2.18
N ASP A 24 8.54 27.89 3.07
CA ASP A 24 7.97 28.16 4.39
C ASP A 24 6.58 28.82 4.34
N GLN A 25 6.16 29.27 3.17
CA GLN A 25 4.81 29.82 2.95
C GLN A 25 3.71 28.76 2.89
N LEU A 26 4.09 27.47 2.80
CA LEU A 26 3.16 26.33 2.77
C LEU A 26 3.73 25.21 3.64
N THR A 27 3.26 25.10 4.87
CA THR A 27 3.73 24.10 5.84
C THR A 27 2.64 23.10 6.20
N MET A 28 3.04 21.95 6.72
CA MET A 28 2.10 20.91 7.17
C MET A 28 1.12 21.43 8.22
N GLY A 29 1.55 22.30 9.15
CA GLY A 29 0.68 22.89 10.15
C GLY A 29 -0.45 23.73 9.56
N MET A 30 -0.21 24.41 8.43
CA MET A 30 -1.24 25.17 7.71
C MET A 30 -2.24 24.28 6.98
N THR A 31 -1.83 23.08 6.59
CA THR A 31 -2.58 22.24 5.66
C THR A 31 -3.22 21.00 6.30
N ILE A 32 -2.72 20.56 7.45
CA ILE A 32 -3.24 19.38 8.17
C ILE A 32 -3.85 19.79 9.52
N GLY A 33 -3.36 20.88 10.12
CA GLY A 33 -3.74 21.32 11.46
C GLY A 33 -3.24 20.38 12.57
N GLU A 34 -3.79 20.54 13.77
CA GLU A 34 -3.39 19.77 14.97
C GLU A 34 -4.17 18.46 15.15
N ASN A 35 -5.09 18.12 14.25
CA ASN A 35 -6.09 17.06 14.44
C ASN A 35 -5.63 15.66 14.02
N ILE A 36 -4.34 15.44 13.79
CA ILE A 36 -3.80 14.11 13.52
C ILE A 36 -3.41 13.48 14.85
N ASP A 37 -3.74 12.19 15.03
CA ASP A 37 -3.35 11.44 16.21
C ASP A 37 -1.82 11.36 16.37
N GLU A 38 -1.36 11.25 17.62
CA GLU A 38 0.07 11.26 17.92
C GLU A 38 0.82 10.05 17.34
N VAL A 39 0.15 8.90 17.17
CA VAL A 39 0.77 7.69 16.61
C VAL A 39 1.10 7.94 15.15
N THR A 40 0.15 8.48 14.38
CA THR A 40 0.34 8.86 12.98
C THR A 40 1.41 9.94 12.83
N LYS A 41 1.39 10.99 13.69
CA LYS A 41 2.43 12.02 13.70
C LYS A 41 3.83 11.42 13.91
N ASN A 42 3.99 10.57 14.91
CA ASN A 42 5.28 9.96 15.23
C ASN A 42 5.75 8.95 14.19
N PHE A 43 4.85 8.10 13.69
CA PHE A 43 5.17 7.11 12.66
C PHE A 43 5.58 7.75 11.34
N MET A 44 4.96 8.86 10.97
CA MET A 44 5.22 9.59 9.72
C MET A 44 6.23 10.73 9.89
N PHE A 45 6.75 10.96 11.09
CA PHE A 45 7.63 12.10 11.40
C PHE A 45 7.04 13.45 10.96
N LEU A 46 5.71 13.62 11.13
CA LEU A 46 5.01 14.84 10.74
C LEU A 46 5.28 15.95 11.75
N ASP A 47 5.91 17.00 11.28
CA ASP A 47 6.13 18.25 12.03
C ASP A 47 5.35 19.38 11.36
N ALA A 48 4.60 20.15 12.16
CA ALA A 48 3.83 21.28 11.67
C ALA A 48 4.68 22.35 10.95
N ASN A 49 5.97 22.45 11.29
CA ASN A 49 6.89 23.40 10.67
C ASN A 49 7.50 22.90 9.36
N LEU A 50 7.33 21.62 9.02
CA LEU A 50 7.88 21.11 7.77
C LEU A 50 7.13 21.71 6.56
N PRO A 51 7.88 22.25 5.59
CA PRO A 51 7.27 22.67 4.33
C PRO A 51 6.65 21.48 3.59
N GLU A 52 5.56 21.75 2.87
CA GLU A 52 4.94 20.77 1.99
C GLU A 52 5.73 20.62 0.69
N ASP A 53 5.77 19.41 0.16
CA ASP A 53 6.33 19.14 -1.15
C ASP A 53 5.45 19.75 -2.25
N ILE A 54 6.08 20.52 -3.13
CA ILE A 54 5.44 21.15 -4.29
C ILE A 54 6.05 20.58 -5.57
N VAL A 55 5.22 20.37 -6.58
CA VAL A 55 5.61 19.87 -7.90
C VAL A 55 4.90 20.67 -8.98
N LYS A 56 5.60 20.96 -10.08
CA LYS A 56 5.02 21.59 -11.27
C LYS A 56 4.05 20.65 -11.97
N LEU A 57 2.92 21.17 -12.42
CA LEU A 57 1.90 20.39 -13.12
C LEU A 57 2.45 19.69 -14.35
N SER A 58 3.28 20.37 -15.14
CA SER A 58 3.87 19.78 -16.35
C SER A 58 4.79 18.60 -16.04
N ASP A 59 5.57 18.72 -14.95
CA ASP A 59 6.47 17.66 -14.49
C ASP A 59 5.69 16.44 -14.02
N TYR A 60 4.66 16.65 -13.18
CA TYR A 60 3.77 15.58 -12.73
C TYR A 60 3.10 14.88 -13.90
N ASN A 61 2.53 15.62 -14.86
CA ASN A 61 1.84 15.04 -16.00
C ASN A 61 2.78 14.24 -16.90
N ARG A 62 4.04 14.69 -17.08
CA ARG A 62 5.06 13.88 -17.78
C ARG A 62 5.35 12.58 -17.04
N LEU A 63 5.47 12.65 -15.72
CA LEU A 63 5.69 11.48 -14.87
C LEU A 63 4.49 10.53 -14.88
N ALA A 64 3.28 11.05 -14.73
CA ALA A 64 2.03 10.28 -14.78
C ALA A 64 1.92 9.54 -16.12
N LYS A 65 2.23 10.21 -17.23
CA LYS A 65 2.28 9.57 -18.56
C LYS A 65 3.33 8.46 -18.65
N LEU A 66 4.52 8.68 -18.05
CA LEU A 66 5.58 7.66 -17.99
C LEU A 66 5.12 6.40 -17.24
N TYR A 67 4.34 6.59 -16.18
CA TYR A 67 3.81 5.53 -15.32
C TYR A 67 2.47 4.95 -15.80
N GLY A 68 1.88 5.50 -16.88
CA GLY A 68 0.56 5.09 -17.38
C GLY A 68 -0.57 5.47 -16.42
N ARG A 69 -0.45 6.61 -15.73
CA ARG A 69 -1.42 7.13 -14.75
C ARG A 69 -2.19 8.32 -15.32
N GLU A 70 -3.23 8.72 -14.58
CA GLU A 70 -4.05 9.89 -14.90
C GLU A 70 -3.22 11.18 -14.84
N GLN A 71 -3.46 12.05 -15.81
CA GLN A 71 -2.92 13.39 -15.89
C GLN A 71 -4.00 14.38 -15.45
N TYR A 72 -3.58 15.48 -14.84
CA TYR A 72 -4.48 16.49 -14.31
C TYR A 72 -4.40 17.79 -15.10
N GLU A 73 -5.47 18.58 -15.02
CA GLU A 73 -5.55 19.92 -15.57
C GLU A 73 -5.89 20.90 -14.44
N LEU A 74 -5.18 22.01 -14.38
CA LEU A 74 -5.39 23.09 -13.42
C LEU A 74 -5.53 24.43 -14.15
N GLY A 75 -6.44 25.26 -13.68
CA GLY A 75 -6.46 26.68 -14.02
C GLY A 75 -5.32 27.44 -13.35
N ASP A 76 -5.03 28.68 -13.83
CA ASP A 76 -3.91 29.48 -13.36
C ASP A 76 -3.90 29.78 -11.86
N GLY A 77 -5.08 29.82 -11.23
CA GLY A 77 -5.27 30.08 -9.79
C GLY A 77 -5.70 28.83 -9.01
N GLU A 78 -5.44 27.64 -9.51
CA GLU A 78 -5.86 26.39 -8.88
C GLU A 78 -4.67 25.55 -8.40
N TYR A 79 -4.92 24.68 -7.42
CA TYR A 79 -3.99 23.64 -6.98
C TYR A 79 -4.73 22.32 -6.75
N LEU A 80 -4.00 21.21 -6.73
CA LEU A 80 -4.48 19.93 -6.24
C LEU A 80 -3.49 19.30 -5.26
N VAL A 81 -3.96 18.37 -4.45
CA VAL A 81 -3.15 17.65 -3.47
C VAL A 81 -3.22 16.16 -3.76
N LEU A 82 -2.07 15.51 -3.82
CA LEU A 82 -1.95 14.05 -3.81
C LEU A 82 -1.70 13.59 -2.38
N CYS A 83 -2.49 12.65 -1.87
CA CYS A 83 -2.30 12.05 -0.56
C CYS A 83 -2.95 10.67 -0.52
N ASN A 84 -2.27 9.67 0.06
CA ASN A 84 -2.76 8.30 0.14
C ASN A 84 -2.65 7.69 1.55
N ILE A 85 -2.48 8.51 2.58
CA ILE A 85 -2.49 8.07 3.98
C ILE A 85 -3.86 8.43 4.56
N ASP A 86 -4.64 7.43 4.96
CA ASP A 86 -6.05 7.58 5.33
C ASP A 86 -6.29 8.71 6.34
N ASP A 87 -5.56 8.76 7.45
CA ASP A 87 -5.74 9.76 8.50
C ASP A 87 -5.35 11.18 8.04
N VAL A 88 -4.23 11.29 7.33
CA VAL A 88 -3.76 12.57 6.77
C VAL A 88 -4.71 13.04 5.67
N LYS A 89 -5.12 12.12 4.78
CA LYS A 89 -6.07 12.39 3.70
C LYS A 89 -7.38 12.93 4.27
N LEU A 90 -7.92 12.30 5.32
CA LEU A 90 -9.16 12.73 5.96
C LEU A 90 -9.11 14.19 6.43
N GLN A 91 -7.98 14.64 6.99
CA GLN A 91 -7.83 16.03 7.43
C GLN A 91 -7.69 16.99 6.25
N ARG A 92 -6.89 16.61 5.24
CA ARG A 92 -6.73 17.41 4.02
C ARG A 92 -8.05 17.56 3.26
N ASP A 93 -8.83 16.48 3.14
CA ASP A 93 -10.15 16.50 2.48
C ASP A 93 -11.12 17.47 3.18
N LYS A 94 -11.06 17.58 4.51
CA LYS A 94 -11.88 18.57 5.25
C LYS A 94 -11.52 20.01 4.86
N MET A 95 -10.24 20.30 4.64
CA MET A 95 -9.78 21.62 4.21
C MET A 95 -10.15 21.89 2.76
N LEU A 96 -9.95 20.91 1.88
CA LEU A 96 -10.29 21.00 0.46
C LEU A 96 -11.79 21.23 0.25
N LYS A 97 -12.67 20.52 0.99
CA LYS A 97 -14.14 20.71 0.98
C LYS A 97 -14.57 22.09 1.43
N LYS A 98 -13.82 22.73 2.33
CA LYS A 98 -14.07 24.12 2.73
C LYS A 98 -13.59 25.13 1.68
N GLY A 99 -12.88 24.68 0.64
CA GLY A 99 -12.32 25.56 -0.37
C GLY A 99 -11.17 26.44 0.17
N GLU A 100 -10.42 25.94 1.17
CA GLU A 100 -9.34 26.70 1.79
C GLU A 100 -8.25 27.01 0.76
N LYS A 101 -7.91 28.32 0.69
CA LYS A 101 -6.94 28.83 -0.27
C LYS A 101 -5.54 28.80 0.35
N ILE A 102 -4.57 28.35 -0.45
CA ILE A 102 -3.16 28.54 -0.13
C ILE A 102 -2.67 29.86 -0.72
N ARG A 103 -1.70 30.49 -0.06
CA ARG A 103 -1.16 31.78 -0.50
C ARG A 103 0.36 31.67 -0.67
N LEU A 104 0.81 31.92 -1.89
CA LEU A 104 2.22 31.86 -2.26
C LEU A 104 2.61 33.18 -2.92
N ASP A 105 3.61 33.87 -2.39
CA ASP A 105 4.11 35.18 -2.86
C ASP A 105 2.98 36.22 -3.07
N GLY A 106 2.00 36.20 -2.18
CA GLY A 106 0.86 37.11 -2.23
C GLY A 106 -0.26 36.71 -3.18
N VAL A 107 -0.08 35.66 -4.01
CA VAL A 107 -1.09 35.11 -4.90
C VAL A 107 -1.84 33.99 -4.17
N SER A 108 -3.17 33.99 -4.30
CA SER A 108 -4.05 32.96 -3.69
C SER A 108 -4.45 31.93 -4.72
N TYR A 109 -4.30 30.65 -4.37
CA TYR A 109 -4.69 29.50 -5.18
C TYR A 109 -5.82 28.76 -4.49
N SER A 110 -6.85 28.34 -5.24
CA SER A 110 -8.00 27.58 -4.75
C SER A 110 -7.85 26.09 -5.06
N PRO A 111 -8.39 25.18 -4.25
CA PRO A 111 -8.35 23.76 -4.57
C PRO A 111 -9.21 23.46 -5.80
N ARG A 112 -8.69 22.65 -6.71
CA ARG A 112 -9.42 22.18 -7.89
C ARG A 112 -10.44 21.09 -7.54
N TYR A 113 -10.11 20.24 -6.56
CA TYR A 113 -10.91 19.12 -6.12
C TYR A 113 -11.23 19.25 -4.63
N GLU A 114 -12.38 18.74 -4.23
CA GLU A 114 -12.83 18.72 -2.83
C GLU A 114 -12.15 17.61 -1.99
N GLU A 115 -11.40 16.72 -2.64
CA GLU A 115 -10.68 15.60 -2.01
C GLU A 115 -9.30 15.43 -2.62
N CYS A 116 -8.37 14.91 -1.80
CA CYS A 116 -7.04 14.55 -2.27
C CYS A 116 -7.13 13.49 -3.38
N GLN A 117 -6.33 13.67 -4.39
CA GLN A 117 -6.21 12.73 -5.49
C GLN A 117 -5.18 11.65 -5.15
N ASP A 118 -5.37 10.44 -5.72
CA ASP A 118 -4.37 9.37 -5.59
C ASP A 118 -3.18 9.63 -6.50
N GLY A 119 -1.97 9.55 -5.95
CA GLY A 119 -0.77 9.77 -6.71
C GLY A 119 0.49 9.59 -5.89
N PHE A 120 1.60 9.41 -6.60
CA PHE A 120 2.93 9.33 -6.02
C PHE A 120 3.96 9.81 -7.04
N LEU A 121 5.13 10.21 -6.57
CA LEU A 121 6.24 10.63 -7.44
C LEU A 121 7.20 9.47 -7.71
N MET A 122 7.75 8.85 -6.67
CA MET A 122 8.75 7.81 -6.81
C MET A 122 8.15 6.41 -6.76
N MET A 123 8.61 5.54 -7.66
CA MET A 123 8.34 4.11 -7.58
C MET A 123 9.16 3.51 -6.44
N MET A 124 8.46 3.08 -5.39
CA MET A 124 9.03 2.46 -4.19
C MET A 124 8.18 1.25 -3.79
N THR A 125 8.73 0.40 -2.93
CA THR A 125 8.00 -0.74 -2.33
C THR A 125 6.80 -0.25 -1.53
N ASN A 126 6.98 0.84 -0.79
CA ASN A 126 5.93 1.51 -0.04
C ASN A 126 5.69 2.91 -0.67
N ARG A 127 4.54 3.10 -1.29
CA ARG A 127 4.16 4.33 -2.00
C ARG A 127 3.42 5.29 -1.07
N ILE A 128 3.93 5.47 0.15
CA ILE A 128 3.33 6.37 1.13
C ILE A 128 3.56 7.81 0.71
N ASN A 129 2.48 8.58 0.66
CA ASN A 129 2.49 9.99 0.32
C ASN A 129 1.61 10.76 1.32
N PRO A 130 2.22 11.52 2.27
CA PRO A 130 1.49 12.33 3.24
C PRO A 130 0.89 13.60 2.64
N GLY A 131 1.39 14.08 1.49
CA GLY A 131 0.89 15.24 0.77
C GLY A 131 1.92 15.76 -0.23
N ILE A 132 1.47 15.98 -1.46
CA ILE A 132 2.23 16.65 -2.52
C ILE A 132 1.29 17.64 -3.17
N TYR A 133 1.70 18.89 -3.22
CA TYR A 133 0.96 19.97 -3.84
C TYR A 133 1.36 20.10 -5.31
N ILE A 134 0.40 19.95 -6.21
CA ILE A 134 0.59 20.20 -7.64
C ILE A 134 0.08 21.58 -7.96
N LEU A 135 0.93 22.40 -8.55
CA LEU A 135 0.67 23.79 -8.91
C LEU A 135 0.96 24.04 -10.38
N PRO A 136 0.31 25.05 -11.00
CA PRO A 136 0.69 25.52 -12.32
C PRO A 136 2.17 25.92 -12.35
N ASP A 137 2.85 25.67 -13.45
CA ASP A 137 4.30 25.84 -13.56
C ASP A 137 4.79 27.26 -13.20
N HIS A 138 4.02 28.27 -13.57
CA HIS A 138 4.34 29.68 -13.29
C HIS A 138 4.26 30.04 -11.80
N ALA A 139 3.53 29.25 -11.01
CA ALA A 139 3.39 29.43 -9.56
C ALA A 139 4.61 28.92 -8.77
N VAL A 140 5.45 28.08 -9.39
CA VAL A 140 6.57 27.41 -8.72
C VAL A 140 7.89 28.07 -9.09
N LYS A 141 8.56 28.65 -8.09
CA LYS A 141 9.85 29.35 -8.28
C LYS A 141 11.03 28.38 -8.18
N GLU A 142 12.02 28.54 -9.04
CA GLU A 142 13.25 27.75 -8.95
C GLU A 142 14.02 27.95 -7.64
N ALA A 143 13.89 29.12 -6.99
CA ALA A 143 14.47 29.37 -5.68
C ALA A 143 13.94 28.48 -4.56
N TRP A 144 12.80 27.84 -4.74
CA TRP A 144 12.20 26.90 -3.78
C TRP A 144 12.65 25.44 -4.02
N ARG A 145 13.52 25.21 -4.99
CA ARG A 145 13.96 23.85 -5.32
C ARG A 145 14.77 23.24 -4.17
N THR A 146 14.26 22.16 -3.61
CA THR A 146 14.89 21.39 -2.52
C THR A 146 15.58 20.13 -3.04
N GLY A 147 15.14 19.62 -4.18
CA GLY A 147 15.65 18.40 -4.75
C GLY A 147 15.11 18.12 -6.15
N GLY A 148 15.24 16.90 -6.55
CA GLY A 148 14.69 16.38 -7.80
C GLY A 148 15.10 14.94 -8.03
N PHE A 149 14.50 14.32 -9.02
CA PHE A 149 14.84 12.96 -9.40
C PHE A 149 14.61 12.73 -10.90
N LEU A 150 15.27 11.70 -11.39
CA LEU A 150 15.11 11.19 -12.75
C LEU A 150 14.31 9.87 -12.70
N ALA A 151 13.17 9.82 -13.37
CA ALA A 151 12.44 8.59 -13.63
C ALA A 151 12.65 8.15 -15.09
N ALA A 152 12.92 6.88 -15.31
CA ALA A 152 13.11 6.36 -16.66
C ALA A 152 12.53 4.94 -16.80
N ASN A 153 11.96 4.65 -17.98
CA ASN A 153 11.57 3.30 -18.35
C ASN A 153 12.72 2.60 -19.07
N TYR A 154 12.88 1.31 -18.84
CA TYR A 154 13.87 0.51 -19.55
C TYR A 154 13.60 0.50 -21.07
N ALA A 155 14.66 0.62 -21.83
CA ALA A 155 14.58 0.49 -23.28
C ALA A 155 14.36 -0.96 -23.72
N VAL A 156 14.80 -1.92 -22.90
CA VAL A 156 14.66 -3.37 -23.11
C VAL A 156 13.61 -3.94 -22.18
N GLN A 157 12.91 -4.97 -22.64
CA GLN A 157 11.83 -5.61 -21.88
C GLN A 157 12.08 -7.10 -21.62
N ASP A 158 13.03 -7.70 -22.33
CA ASP A 158 13.44 -9.09 -22.09
C ASP A 158 14.23 -9.21 -20.78
N LYS A 159 14.11 -10.35 -20.12
CA LYS A 159 14.69 -10.60 -18.79
C LYS A 159 16.20 -10.35 -18.75
N LYS A 160 16.92 -10.84 -19.76
CA LYS A 160 18.37 -10.72 -19.83
C LYS A 160 18.82 -9.26 -19.97
N GLY A 161 18.19 -8.49 -20.86
CA GLY A 161 18.51 -7.07 -21.05
C GLY A 161 18.17 -6.23 -19.82
N VAL A 162 17.10 -6.58 -19.06
CA VAL A 162 16.79 -5.93 -17.79
C VAL A 162 17.89 -6.21 -16.77
N GLU A 163 18.33 -7.46 -16.60
CA GLU A 163 19.41 -7.85 -15.69
C GLU A 163 20.73 -7.15 -16.04
N GLU A 164 21.10 -7.11 -17.31
CA GLU A 164 22.32 -6.39 -17.77
C GLU A 164 22.22 -4.88 -17.50
N THR A 165 21.05 -4.29 -17.66
CA THR A 165 20.80 -2.87 -17.38
C THR A 165 20.90 -2.58 -15.89
N ASP A 166 20.31 -3.43 -15.04
CA ASP A 166 20.40 -3.32 -13.59
C ASP A 166 21.84 -3.42 -13.08
N ILE A 167 22.64 -4.32 -13.65
CA ILE A 167 24.07 -4.42 -13.30
C ILE A 167 24.79 -3.10 -13.59
N LYS A 168 24.55 -2.47 -14.74
CA LYS A 168 25.14 -1.18 -15.11
C LYS A 168 24.68 -0.05 -14.19
N ILE A 169 23.37 0.04 -13.89
CA ILE A 169 22.82 1.05 -12.97
C ILE A 169 23.42 0.88 -11.58
N ASN A 170 23.53 -0.36 -11.10
CA ASN A 170 24.11 -0.66 -9.79
C ASN A 170 25.62 -0.34 -9.72
N ALA A 171 26.36 -0.45 -10.82
CA ALA A 171 27.75 -0.03 -10.90
C ALA A 171 27.87 1.49 -10.77
N VAL A 172 27.10 2.24 -11.57
CA VAL A 172 27.07 3.73 -11.50
C VAL A 172 26.65 4.21 -10.11
N ARG A 173 25.65 3.58 -9.50
CA ARG A 173 25.20 3.91 -8.14
C ARG A 173 26.32 3.77 -7.11
N ARG A 174 27.12 2.71 -7.19
CA ARG A 174 28.25 2.50 -6.28
C ARG A 174 29.35 3.53 -6.44
N GLU A 175 29.61 3.95 -7.68
CA GLU A 175 30.65 4.92 -7.99
C GLU A 175 30.23 6.35 -7.66
N SER A 176 28.98 6.72 -7.94
CA SER A 176 28.49 8.10 -7.82
C SER A 176 27.85 8.43 -6.46
N GLY A 177 27.50 7.41 -5.65
CA GLY A 177 26.74 7.60 -4.42
C GLY A 177 25.29 8.07 -4.62
N ILE A 178 24.79 8.09 -5.86
CA ILE A 178 23.41 8.50 -6.16
C ILE A 178 22.44 7.44 -5.67
N TYR A 179 21.43 7.85 -4.89
CA TYR A 179 20.34 6.97 -4.52
C TYR A 179 19.48 6.65 -5.75
N SER A 180 19.26 5.38 -6.02
CA SER A 180 18.37 4.93 -7.10
C SER A 180 17.71 3.61 -6.75
N ASN A 181 16.49 3.40 -7.27
CA ASN A 181 15.78 2.14 -7.20
C ASN A 181 15.50 1.66 -8.62
N THR A 182 15.92 0.44 -8.93
CA THR A 182 15.50 -0.22 -10.16
C THR A 182 14.21 -0.98 -9.95
N ARG A 183 13.53 -1.37 -11.03
CA ARG A 183 12.37 -2.25 -10.94
C ARG A 183 12.70 -3.56 -10.22
N THR A 184 13.86 -4.12 -10.48
CA THR A 184 14.32 -5.36 -9.88
C THR A 184 14.55 -5.21 -8.37
N ASP A 185 15.14 -4.09 -7.94
CA ASP A 185 15.30 -3.78 -6.50
C ASP A 185 13.94 -3.74 -5.80
N ILE A 186 12.95 -3.04 -6.38
CA ILE A 186 11.60 -2.90 -5.81
C ILE A 186 10.91 -4.26 -5.74
N VAL A 187 10.96 -5.05 -6.82
CA VAL A 187 10.33 -6.38 -6.86
C VAL A 187 11.00 -7.32 -5.86
N SER A 188 12.33 -7.33 -5.79
CA SER A 188 13.08 -8.19 -4.86
C SER A 188 12.79 -7.85 -3.40
N ALA A 189 12.74 -6.56 -3.05
CA ALA A 189 12.38 -6.11 -1.72
C ALA A 189 10.94 -6.50 -1.34
N SER A 190 10.00 -6.34 -2.28
CA SER A 190 8.60 -6.71 -2.09
C SER A 190 8.42 -8.22 -1.93
N MET A 191 9.13 -9.04 -2.73
CA MET A 191 9.12 -10.50 -2.60
C MET A 191 9.73 -10.96 -1.27
N GLY A 192 10.84 -10.34 -0.83
CA GLY A 192 11.47 -10.67 0.45
C GLY A 192 10.51 -10.48 1.62
N LEU A 193 9.85 -9.32 1.69
CA LEU A 193 8.86 -9.04 2.73
C LEU A 193 7.67 -10.00 2.66
N SER A 194 7.12 -10.24 1.48
CA SER A 194 6.01 -11.20 1.27
C SER A 194 6.38 -12.61 1.70
N THR A 195 7.61 -13.05 1.46
CA THR A 195 8.09 -14.36 1.87
C THR A 195 8.14 -14.50 3.39
N ILE A 196 8.65 -13.48 4.10
CA ILE A 196 8.69 -13.47 5.57
C ILE A 196 7.27 -13.52 6.15
N ILE A 197 6.37 -12.67 5.67
CA ILE A 197 4.98 -12.63 6.12
C ILE A 197 4.29 -13.98 5.88
N THR A 198 4.49 -14.58 4.70
CA THR A 198 3.91 -15.88 4.35
C THR A 198 4.45 -16.98 5.26
N PHE A 199 5.75 -16.99 5.52
CA PHE A 199 6.35 -17.97 6.43
C PHE A 199 5.77 -17.87 7.85
N VAL A 200 5.67 -16.65 8.39
CA VAL A 200 5.09 -16.41 9.72
C VAL A 200 3.61 -16.84 9.76
N ALA A 201 2.85 -16.50 8.71
CA ALA A 201 1.43 -16.87 8.62
C ALA A 201 1.22 -18.39 8.58
N ILE A 202 2.02 -19.13 7.80
CA ILE A 202 1.98 -20.58 7.75
C ILE A 202 2.36 -21.18 9.11
N TYR A 203 3.44 -20.68 9.73
CA TYR A 203 3.89 -21.15 11.04
C TYR A 203 2.82 -20.97 12.11
N LEU A 204 2.21 -19.78 12.20
CA LEU A 204 1.11 -19.52 13.12
C LEU A 204 -0.11 -20.40 12.81
N GLY A 205 -0.43 -20.60 11.53
CA GLY A 205 -1.52 -21.48 11.10
C GLY A 205 -1.33 -22.92 11.57
N ILE A 206 -0.12 -23.46 11.47
CA ILE A 206 0.21 -24.80 11.97
C ILE A 206 0.05 -24.88 13.50
N ILE A 207 0.55 -23.88 14.24
CA ILE A 207 0.40 -23.83 15.70
C ILE A 207 -1.09 -23.81 16.09
N PHE A 208 -1.91 -22.98 15.44
CA PHE A 208 -3.34 -22.92 15.71
C PHE A 208 -4.06 -24.24 15.37
N LEU A 209 -3.67 -24.91 14.27
CA LEU A 209 -4.21 -26.22 13.93
C LEU A 209 -3.89 -27.27 14.99
N ILE A 210 -2.64 -27.36 15.44
CA ILE A 210 -2.22 -28.32 16.47
C ILE A 210 -2.94 -28.00 17.79
N SER A 211 -2.95 -26.75 18.22
CA SER A 211 -3.61 -26.32 19.46
C SER A 211 -5.12 -26.56 19.42
N GLY A 212 -5.76 -26.22 18.30
CA GLY A 212 -7.18 -26.46 18.10
C GLY A 212 -7.52 -27.96 18.12
N ALA A 213 -6.74 -28.79 17.44
CA ALA A 213 -6.92 -30.25 17.46
C ALA A 213 -6.74 -30.83 18.88
N ALA A 214 -5.75 -30.36 19.64
CA ALA A 214 -5.53 -30.79 21.02
C ALA A 214 -6.69 -30.40 21.95
N ILE A 215 -7.20 -29.17 21.84
CA ILE A 215 -8.34 -28.69 22.63
C ILE A 215 -9.60 -29.50 22.30
N LEU A 216 -9.85 -29.76 21.00
CA LEU A 216 -10.99 -30.56 20.56
C LEU A 216 -10.88 -32.00 21.03
N ALA A 217 -9.69 -32.63 20.97
CA ALA A 217 -9.46 -33.97 21.44
C ALA A 217 -9.68 -34.10 22.96
N LEU A 218 -9.19 -33.14 23.74
CA LEU A 218 -9.43 -33.11 25.20
C LEU A 218 -10.89 -32.93 25.53
N LYS A 219 -11.61 -32.08 24.80
CA LYS A 219 -13.04 -31.88 25.00
C LYS A 219 -13.83 -33.18 24.70
N GLU A 220 -13.55 -33.84 23.57
CA GLU A 220 -14.19 -35.10 23.20
C GLU A 220 -13.90 -36.23 24.23
N LEU A 221 -12.67 -36.27 24.75
CA LEU A 221 -12.31 -37.24 25.78
C LEU A 221 -13.11 -37.01 27.08
N SER A 222 -13.23 -35.74 27.52
CA SER A 222 -14.05 -35.37 28.67
C SER A 222 -15.53 -35.71 28.47
N GLU A 223 -16.09 -35.34 27.32
CA GLU A 223 -17.50 -35.59 27.00
C GLU A 223 -17.79 -37.10 26.89
N SER A 224 -16.87 -37.88 26.32
CA SER A 224 -16.97 -39.35 26.28
C SER A 224 -16.96 -39.97 27.66
N SER A 225 -16.15 -39.46 28.59
CA SER A 225 -16.14 -39.92 29.98
C SER A 225 -17.45 -39.61 30.70
N ASP A 226 -18.00 -38.42 30.55
CA ASP A 226 -19.24 -37.98 31.18
C ASP A 226 -20.47 -38.71 30.63
N ASN A 227 -20.43 -39.10 29.36
CA ASN A 227 -21.54 -39.84 28.71
C ASN A 227 -21.47 -41.36 28.88
N ARG A 228 -20.41 -41.89 29.52
CA ARG A 228 -20.24 -43.35 29.67
C ARG A 228 -21.44 -44.04 30.35
N GLU A 229 -21.94 -43.45 31.43
CA GLU A 229 -23.11 -43.98 32.13
C GLU A 229 -24.37 -43.97 31.24
N ARG A 230 -24.56 -42.97 30.43
CA ARG A 230 -25.68 -42.87 29.49
C ARG A 230 -25.62 -43.95 28.42
N TYR A 231 -24.47 -44.29 27.90
CA TYR A 231 -24.28 -45.37 26.95
C TYR A 231 -24.49 -46.75 27.59
N ASP A 232 -24.09 -46.93 28.85
CA ASP A 232 -24.36 -48.14 29.60
C ASP A 232 -25.87 -48.38 29.86
N VAL A 233 -26.63 -47.32 30.09
CA VAL A 233 -28.09 -47.39 30.16
C VAL A 233 -28.69 -47.78 28.81
N LEU A 234 -28.22 -47.20 27.71
CA LEU A 234 -28.69 -47.56 26.36
C LEU A 234 -28.43 -49.04 26.02
N ARG A 235 -27.29 -49.60 26.43
CA ARG A 235 -26.96 -51.01 26.28
C ARG A 235 -27.91 -51.90 27.11
N LYS A 236 -28.24 -51.51 28.34
CA LYS A 236 -29.14 -52.24 29.22
C LYS A 236 -30.59 -52.30 28.71
N ILE A 237 -31.01 -51.29 27.93
CA ILE A 237 -32.32 -51.25 27.32
C ILE A 237 -32.37 -51.91 25.91
N GLY A 238 -31.25 -52.53 25.46
CA GLY A 238 -31.16 -53.30 24.25
C GLY A 238 -30.74 -52.55 22.99
N ALA A 239 -30.17 -51.38 23.12
CA ALA A 239 -29.58 -50.66 21.96
C ALA A 239 -28.35 -51.40 21.44
N ASP A 240 -28.29 -51.62 20.12
CA ASP A 240 -27.17 -52.29 19.48
C ASP A 240 -25.92 -51.40 19.46
N GLU A 241 -24.75 -51.99 19.63
CA GLU A 241 -23.46 -51.31 19.59
C GLU A 241 -23.25 -50.51 18.30
N SER A 242 -23.74 -51.02 17.18
CA SER A 242 -23.65 -50.32 15.89
C SER A 242 -24.48 -49.03 15.87
N MET A 243 -25.61 -48.97 16.56
CA MET A 243 -26.45 -47.79 16.69
C MET A 243 -25.76 -46.73 17.55
N ILE A 244 -25.14 -47.14 18.68
CA ILE A 244 -24.41 -46.24 19.58
C ILE A 244 -23.22 -45.65 18.85
N ASN A 245 -22.40 -46.47 18.20
CA ASN A 245 -21.22 -46.00 17.45
C ASN A 245 -21.62 -45.08 16.30
N ARG A 246 -22.70 -45.35 15.58
CA ARG A 246 -23.15 -44.48 14.48
C ARG A 246 -23.65 -43.12 15.00
N SER A 247 -24.27 -43.07 16.17
CA SER A 247 -24.70 -41.86 16.82
C SER A 247 -23.50 -41.02 17.26
N LEU A 248 -22.53 -41.65 17.91
CA LEU A 248 -21.26 -41.00 18.29
C LEU A 248 -20.52 -40.40 17.09
N PHE A 249 -20.38 -41.18 16.02
CA PHE A 249 -19.70 -40.73 14.81
C PHE A 249 -20.38 -39.50 14.17
N LYS A 250 -21.73 -39.48 14.18
CA LYS A 250 -22.50 -38.34 13.71
C LYS A 250 -22.30 -37.10 14.60
N GLN A 251 -22.34 -37.28 15.91
CA GLN A 251 -22.16 -36.21 16.89
C GLN A 251 -20.77 -35.57 16.72
N ILE A 252 -19.72 -36.39 16.70
CA ILE A 252 -18.34 -35.95 16.48
C ILE A 252 -18.22 -35.24 15.12
N GLY A 253 -18.78 -35.82 14.07
CA GLY A 253 -18.74 -35.23 12.72
C GLY A 253 -19.39 -33.86 12.65
N ILE A 254 -20.57 -33.69 13.25
CA ILE A 254 -21.26 -32.38 13.30
C ILE A 254 -20.40 -31.35 14.08
N PHE A 255 -19.83 -31.78 15.19
CA PHE A 255 -19.04 -30.93 16.07
C PHE A 255 -17.77 -30.39 15.37
N PHE A 256 -17.12 -31.21 14.53
CA PHE A 256 -15.94 -30.82 13.78
C PHE A 256 -16.28 -30.06 12.47
N LEU A 257 -17.30 -30.51 11.74
CA LEU A 257 -17.62 -29.94 10.44
C LEU A 257 -18.27 -28.57 10.53
N MET A 258 -19.02 -28.28 11.59
CA MET A 258 -19.71 -27.01 11.74
C MET A 258 -18.72 -25.81 11.86
N PRO A 259 -17.72 -25.81 12.77
CA PRO A 259 -16.73 -24.75 12.84
C PRO A 259 -15.85 -24.67 11.58
N LEU A 260 -15.51 -25.83 10.99
CA LEU A 260 -14.71 -25.87 9.77
C LEU A 260 -15.42 -25.23 8.59
N SER A 261 -16.71 -25.51 8.39
CA SER A 261 -17.50 -24.90 7.33
C SER A 261 -17.60 -23.39 7.49
N LEU A 262 -17.79 -22.91 8.73
CA LEU A 262 -17.81 -21.48 9.03
C LEU A 262 -16.45 -20.82 8.74
N ALA A 263 -15.35 -21.48 9.11
CA ALA A 263 -13.99 -21.00 8.83
C ALA A 263 -13.72 -20.89 7.32
N VAL A 264 -14.16 -21.87 6.52
CA VAL A 264 -14.03 -21.84 5.06
C VAL A 264 -14.81 -20.64 4.47
N VAL A 265 -16.05 -20.46 4.91
CA VAL A 265 -16.87 -19.32 4.47
C VAL A 265 -16.19 -17.99 4.80
N HIS A 266 -15.72 -17.80 6.03
CA HIS A 266 -14.99 -16.59 6.44
C HIS A 266 -13.71 -16.37 5.61
N SER A 267 -12.95 -17.44 5.32
CA SER A 267 -11.74 -17.35 4.49
C SER A 267 -12.04 -16.88 3.08
N VAL A 268 -13.12 -17.36 2.46
CA VAL A 268 -13.52 -16.93 1.11
C VAL A 268 -13.87 -15.44 1.08
N PHE A 269 -14.67 -14.99 2.06
CA PHE A 269 -15.02 -13.56 2.15
C PHE A 269 -13.81 -12.69 2.46
N GLY A 270 -12.92 -13.11 3.37
CA GLY A 270 -11.69 -12.42 3.70
C GLY A 270 -10.78 -12.23 2.47
N LEU A 271 -10.58 -13.30 1.70
CA LEU A 271 -9.79 -13.25 0.46
C LEU A 271 -10.40 -12.33 -0.61
N GLN A 272 -11.73 -12.32 -0.74
CA GLN A 272 -12.42 -11.43 -1.67
C GLN A 272 -12.27 -9.96 -1.26
N PHE A 273 -12.31 -9.67 0.03
CA PHE A 273 -12.12 -8.31 0.55
C PHE A 273 -10.71 -7.78 0.25
N VAL A 274 -9.68 -8.60 0.52
CA VAL A 274 -8.28 -8.22 0.23
C VAL A 274 -8.03 -8.02 -1.27
N ARG A 275 -8.69 -8.82 -2.13
CA ARG A 275 -8.50 -8.71 -3.60
C ARG A 275 -9.14 -7.44 -4.21
N LYS A 276 -10.12 -6.82 -3.54
CA LYS A 276 -10.82 -5.62 -4.03
C LYS A 276 -10.14 -4.31 -3.62
N ARG A 277 -9.13 -4.34 -2.77
CA ARG A 277 -8.26 -3.21 -2.41
C ARG A 277 -6.96 -3.25 -3.22
#